data_cf85fcc9a824e78f4242f54545f196cb
#
_entry.id   cf85fcc9a824e78f4242f54545f196cb
#
_cell.length_a   1.000
_cell.length_b   1.000
_cell.length_c   1.000
_cell.angle_alpha   90.00
_cell.angle_beta   90.00
_cell.angle_gamma   90.00
#
_symmetry.space_group_name_H-M   'P 1'
#
loop_
_entity.id
_entity.type
_entity.pdbx_description
1 polymer ?
#
loop_
_entity_poly.entity_id
_entity_poly.type
_entity_poly.pdbx_seq_one_letter_code
_entity_poly.pdbx_strand_id
1 'polypeptide(L)'
;MNPFDLVVVGGGAAGFMTAVTAAENGVKRIIILEGSSKLMEKVRISGGGRCNVTNASWIPNELAENYPRGGIKLLESFNRFAAGDVFDWFEKRGLNLKIEADNRVFPVSDSSLDVISCLKKNAITKGVEISTKFFVKEVLKTSDNLFTILIVKKFR
;
A
#
# COMPACT_ATOMS: atom_id res chain seq x y z
N MET A 1 5.07 9.60 -26.06
CA MET A 1 5.26 9.55 -24.58
C MET A 1 6.07 8.31 -24.26
N ASN A 2 7.08 8.42 -23.42
CA ASN A 2 7.77 7.22 -22.97
C ASN A 2 6.87 6.44 -22.01
N PRO A 3 6.74 5.10 -22.17
CA PRO A 3 5.86 4.30 -21.32
C PRO A 3 6.33 4.28 -19.86
N PHE A 4 5.43 4.03 -18.92
CA PHE A 4 5.77 3.70 -17.54
C PHE A 4 6.26 2.25 -17.45
N ASP A 5 7.20 1.98 -16.57
CA ASP A 5 7.65 0.60 -16.28
C ASP A 5 6.62 -0.12 -15.40
N LEU A 6 5.91 0.64 -14.55
CA LEU A 6 4.87 0.11 -13.68
C LEU A 6 3.72 1.12 -13.56
N VAL A 7 2.50 0.65 -13.79
CA VAL A 7 1.26 1.38 -13.48
C VAL A 7 0.53 0.67 -12.36
N VAL A 8 0.35 1.35 -11.25
CA VAL A 8 -0.41 0.84 -10.09
C VAL A 8 -1.82 1.42 -10.14
N VAL A 9 -2.82 0.56 -10.20
CA VAL A 9 -4.23 0.97 -10.23
C VAL A 9 -4.80 0.94 -8.81
N GLY A 10 -5.11 2.12 -8.30
CA GLY A 10 -5.66 2.34 -6.96
C GLY A 10 -4.65 2.94 -5.99
N GLY A 11 -4.98 4.12 -5.47
CA GLY A 11 -4.19 4.89 -4.50
C GLY A 11 -4.50 4.54 -3.04
N GLY A 12 -4.71 3.25 -2.74
CA GLY A 12 -4.84 2.72 -1.38
C GLY A 12 -3.49 2.31 -0.78
N ALA A 13 -3.48 1.77 0.46
CA ALA A 13 -2.26 1.33 1.14
C ALA A 13 -1.46 0.32 0.31
N ALA A 14 -2.13 -0.70 -0.24
CA ALA A 14 -1.49 -1.72 -1.08
C ALA A 14 -0.82 -1.10 -2.32
N GLY A 15 -1.50 -0.15 -2.99
CA GLY A 15 -0.92 0.53 -4.16
C GLY A 15 0.32 1.34 -3.80
N PHE A 16 0.31 2.06 -2.69
CA PHE A 16 1.48 2.80 -2.23
C PHE A 16 2.63 1.87 -1.82
N MET A 17 2.35 0.80 -1.08
CA MET A 17 3.36 -0.22 -0.74
C MET A 17 3.98 -0.85 -1.98
N THR A 18 3.15 -1.23 -2.97
CA THR A 18 3.60 -1.79 -4.25
C THR A 18 4.54 -0.82 -4.97
N ALA A 19 4.14 0.45 -5.10
CA ALA A 19 4.91 1.45 -5.81
C ALA A 19 6.26 1.76 -5.12
N VAL A 20 6.24 1.89 -3.78
CA VAL A 20 7.46 2.14 -3.00
C VAL A 20 8.41 0.95 -3.10
N THR A 21 7.89 -0.27 -2.91
CA THR A 21 8.70 -1.50 -3.00
C THR A 21 9.29 -1.68 -4.40
N ALA A 22 8.52 -1.43 -5.45
CA ALA A 22 9.02 -1.49 -6.83
C ALA A 22 10.15 -0.48 -7.07
N ALA A 23 9.99 0.76 -6.60
CA ALA A 23 11.01 1.79 -6.71
C ALA A 23 12.29 1.42 -5.95
N GLU A 24 12.17 0.84 -4.76
CA GLU A 24 13.29 0.35 -3.95
C GLU A 24 14.04 -0.80 -4.63
N ASN A 25 13.35 -1.57 -5.48
CA ASN A 25 13.93 -2.64 -6.30
C ASN A 25 14.35 -2.19 -7.72
N GLY A 26 14.46 -0.88 -7.95
CA GLY A 26 15.07 -0.33 -9.16
C GLY A 26 14.13 -0.04 -10.32
N VAL A 27 12.81 -0.25 -10.16
CA VAL A 27 11.82 0.18 -11.17
C VAL A 27 11.78 1.72 -11.18
N LYS A 28 11.94 2.33 -12.35
CA LYS A 28 12.23 3.78 -12.41
C LYS A 28 11.00 4.64 -12.67
N ARG A 29 10.17 4.25 -13.62
CA ARG A 29 9.03 5.06 -14.06
C ARG A 29 7.75 4.44 -13.55
N ILE A 30 7.32 4.87 -12.38
CA ILE A 30 6.17 4.32 -11.67
C ILE A 30 5.10 5.39 -11.55
N ILE A 31 3.85 5.02 -11.83
CA ILE A 31 2.68 5.88 -11.60
C ILE A 31 1.61 5.13 -10.82
N ILE A 32 0.99 5.83 -9.86
CA ILE A 32 -0.24 5.40 -9.20
C ILE A 32 -1.41 6.17 -9.81
N LEU A 33 -2.41 5.45 -10.33
CA LEU A 33 -3.66 6.01 -10.83
C LEU A 33 -4.77 5.76 -9.82
N GLU A 34 -5.38 6.84 -9.32
CA GLU A 34 -6.51 6.78 -8.39
C GLU A 34 -7.75 7.44 -9.00
N GLY A 35 -8.88 6.71 -9.00
CA GLY A 35 -10.12 7.16 -9.61
C GLY A 35 -10.84 8.29 -8.85
N SER A 36 -10.62 8.38 -7.54
CA SER A 36 -11.19 9.42 -6.67
C SER A 36 -10.26 10.64 -6.55
N SER A 37 -10.71 11.67 -5.88
CA SER A 37 -9.87 12.83 -5.52
C SER A 37 -9.04 12.59 -4.26
N LYS A 38 -9.33 11.53 -3.52
CA LYS A 38 -8.74 11.27 -2.21
C LYS A 38 -7.95 9.96 -2.23
N LEU A 39 -6.77 10.00 -1.67
CA LEU A 39 -5.89 8.85 -1.51
C LEU A 39 -6.14 8.19 -0.16
N MET A 40 -6.02 6.86 -0.11
CA MET A 40 -6.00 6.09 1.14
C MET A 40 -7.21 6.33 2.07
N GLU A 41 -8.42 6.54 1.53
CA GLU A 41 -9.62 6.81 2.34
C GLU A 41 -9.94 5.67 3.32
N LYS A 42 -9.70 4.41 2.93
CA LYS A 42 -9.90 3.27 3.86
C LYS A 42 -8.89 3.30 5.01
N VAL A 43 -7.66 3.74 4.77
CA VAL A 43 -6.66 3.95 5.84
C VAL A 43 -7.12 5.04 6.79
N ARG A 44 -7.62 6.15 6.23
CA ARG A 44 -8.09 7.31 7.01
C ARG A 44 -9.11 6.93 8.07
N ILE A 45 -10.06 6.06 7.74
CA ILE A 45 -11.18 5.69 8.63
C ILE A 45 -10.92 4.42 9.43
N SER A 46 -9.88 3.65 9.09
CA SER A 46 -9.58 2.40 9.78
C SER A 46 -9.20 2.62 11.24
N GLY A 47 -9.48 1.64 12.09
CA GLY A 47 -9.18 1.71 13.52
C GLY A 47 -9.79 2.91 14.23
N GLY A 48 -10.96 3.39 13.79
CA GLY A 48 -11.59 4.59 14.34
C GLY A 48 -10.83 5.89 14.03
N GLY A 49 -10.13 5.96 12.90
CA GLY A 49 -9.31 7.11 12.50
C GLY A 49 -7.87 7.06 12.99
N ARG A 50 -7.50 6.04 13.75
CA ARG A 50 -6.14 5.83 14.26
C ARG A 50 -5.27 5.01 13.31
N CYS A 51 -5.86 4.21 12.43
CA CYS A 51 -5.26 3.19 11.56
C CYS A 51 -4.61 2.03 12.36
N ASN A 52 -5.31 0.92 12.49
CA ASN A 52 -4.67 -0.34 12.88
C ASN A 52 -3.74 -0.79 11.75
N VAL A 53 -2.43 -0.61 11.95
CA VAL A 53 -1.41 -0.80 10.90
C VAL A 53 -1.15 -2.28 10.66
N THR A 54 -1.00 -3.05 11.75
CA THR A 54 -0.73 -4.48 11.74
C THR A 54 -1.13 -5.10 13.10
N ASN A 55 -0.79 -6.37 13.29
CA ASN A 55 -0.97 -7.07 14.56
C ASN A 55 0.39 -7.56 15.08
N ALA A 56 0.57 -7.64 16.40
CA ALA A 56 1.82 -8.10 17.02
C ALA A 56 1.98 -9.64 17.03
N SER A 57 1.37 -10.35 16.11
CA SER A 57 1.64 -11.77 15.83
C SER A 57 2.84 -11.88 14.88
N TRP A 58 4.01 -12.05 15.46
CA TRP A 58 5.28 -12.01 14.71
C TRP A 58 5.62 -13.31 14.00
N ILE A 59 5.04 -14.43 14.43
CA ILE A 59 5.31 -15.76 13.87
C ILE A 59 4.32 -16.01 12.71
N PRO A 60 4.81 -16.27 11.47
CA PRO A 60 3.95 -16.46 10.29
C PRO A 60 2.85 -17.51 10.47
N ASN A 61 3.14 -18.63 11.13
CA ASN A 61 2.15 -19.67 11.38
C ASN A 61 1.02 -19.17 12.29
N GLU A 62 1.35 -18.54 13.42
CA GLU A 62 0.37 -17.98 14.35
C GLU A 62 -0.45 -16.87 13.70
N LEU A 63 0.19 -16.05 12.86
CA LEU A 63 -0.50 -15.03 12.08
C LEU A 63 -1.50 -15.68 11.11
N ALA A 64 -1.13 -16.76 10.44
CA ALA A 64 -1.99 -17.46 9.49
C ALA A 64 -3.23 -18.10 10.15
N GLU A 65 -3.13 -18.55 11.39
CA GLU A 65 -4.25 -19.10 12.16
C GLU A 65 -5.38 -18.08 12.40
N ASN A 66 -5.06 -16.78 12.41
CA ASN A 66 -6.05 -15.72 12.53
C ASN A 66 -6.87 -15.49 11.23
N TYR A 67 -6.56 -16.23 10.16
CA TYR A 67 -7.30 -16.17 8.89
C TYR A 67 -8.11 -17.45 8.70
N PRO A 68 -9.40 -17.50 9.12
CA PRO A 68 -10.23 -18.71 9.06
C PRO A 68 -10.43 -19.23 7.63
N ARG A 69 -10.25 -18.37 6.63
CA ARG A 69 -10.26 -18.76 5.22
C ARG A 69 -8.94 -18.35 4.57
N GLY A 70 -8.22 -19.35 4.06
CA GLY A 70 -7.02 -19.15 3.25
C GLY A 70 -5.74 -18.88 4.02
N GLY A 71 -5.70 -19.05 5.36
CA GLY A 71 -4.48 -18.89 6.16
C GLY A 71 -3.29 -19.69 5.62
N ILE A 72 -3.51 -20.97 5.27
CA ILE A 72 -2.46 -21.82 4.67
C ILE A 72 -1.92 -21.21 3.35
N LYS A 73 -2.79 -20.61 2.53
CA LYS A 73 -2.37 -19.98 1.26
C LYS A 73 -1.60 -18.68 1.50
N LEU A 74 -1.84 -18.00 2.62
CA LEU A 74 -1.14 -16.77 2.97
C LEU A 74 0.24 -17.05 3.61
N LEU A 75 0.47 -18.25 4.10
CA LEU A 75 1.68 -18.60 4.82
C LEU A 75 2.96 -18.35 3.99
N GLU A 76 2.95 -18.67 2.70
CA GLU A 76 4.07 -18.38 1.82
C GLU A 76 4.36 -16.87 1.74
N SER A 77 3.32 -16.06 1.65
CA SER A 77 3.45 -14.59 1.66
C SER A 77 3.94 -14.07 3.00
N PHE A 78 3.45 -14.61 4.11
CA PHE A 78 3.88 -14.23 5.46
C PHE A 78 5.31 -14.64 5.76
N ASN A 79 5.82 -15.73 5.17
CA ASN A 79 7.24 -16.09 5.27
C ASN A 79 8.17 -15.12 4.53
N ARG A 80 7.63 -14.30 3.61
CA ARG A 80 8.39 -13.27 2.87
C ARG A 80 8.20 -11.87 3.45
N PHE A 81 6.99 -11.57 3.92
CA PHE A 81 6.62 -10.26 4.48
C PHE A 81 5.41 -10.43 5.40
N ALA A 82 5.65 -10.37 6.70
CA ALA A 82 4.66 -10.59 7.75
C ALA A 82 4.37 -9.32 8.58
N ALA A 83 3.66 -9.49 9.67
CA ALA A 83 3.28 -8.41 10.57
C ALA A 83 4.48 -7.66 11.16
N GLY A 84 5.56 -8.38 11.52
CA GLY A 84 6.80 -7.79 12.01
C GLY A 84 7.51 -6.95 10.95
N ASP A 85 7.53 -7.43 9.71
CA ASP A 85 8.11 -6.67 8.60
C ASP A 85 7.33 -5.38 8.32
N VAL A 86 6.00 -5.40 8.48
CA VAL A 86 5.16 -4.18 8.38
C VAL A 86 5.52 -3.21 9.50
N PHE A 87 5.65 -3.69 10.74
CA PHE A 87 6.05 -2.88 11.88
C PHE A 87 7.39 -2.21 11.61
N ASP A 88 8.41 -2.99 11.28
CA ASP A 88 9.76 -2.54 10.95
C ASP A 88 9.79 -1.56 9.76
N TRP A 89 8.96 -1.81 8.75
CA TRP A 89 8.89 -0.95 7.57
C TRP A 89 8.50 0.48 7.92
N PHE A 90 7.52 0.65 8.81
CA PHE A 90 7.07 1.97 9.26
C PHE A 90 8.06 2.62 10.22
N GLU A 91 8.57 1.87 11.21
CA GLU A 91 9.53 2.39 12.20
C GLU A 91 10.82 2.91 11.51
N LYS A 92 11.36 2.14 10.58
CA LYS A 92 12.54 2.54 9.78
C LYS A 92 12.31 3.81 8.95
N ARG A 93 11.06 4.23 8.76
CA ARG A 93 10.67 5.44 8.03
C ARG A 93 10.19 6.57 8.94
N GLY A 94 10.43 6.41 10.24
CA GLY A 94 10.18 7.44 11.25
C GLY A 94 8.72 7.55 11.69
N LEU A 95 7.88 6.54 11.41
CA LEU A 95 6.56 6.42 11.98
C LEU A 95 6.63 5.52 13.23
N ASN A 96 6.69 6.11 14.40
CA ASN A 96 6.70 5.36 15.65
C ASN A 96 5.36 4.67 15.89
N LEU A 97 5.43 3.39 16.23
CA LEU A 97 4.27 2.54 16.46
C LEU A 97 4.18 2.10 17.92
N LYS A 98 2.98 1.81 18.39
CA LYS A 98 2.70 1.22 19.70
C LYS A 98 1.85 -0.03 19.56
N ILE A 99 2.05 -0.98 20.48
CA ILE A 99 1.27 -2.21 20.58
C ILE A 99 0.27 -2.04 21.72
N GLU A 100 -1.00 -2.27 21.46
CA GLU A 100 -2.05 -2.28 22.48
C GLU A 100 -2.17 -3.68 23.13
N ALA A 101 -2.87 -3.77 24.27
CA ALA A 101 -3.00 -5.01 25.05
C ALA A 101 -3.63 -6.19 24.28
N ASP A 102 -4.35 -5.91 23.21
CA ASP A 102 -4.98 -6.89 22.32
C ASP A 102 -4.16 -7.18 21.05
N ASN A 103 -2.86 -6.86 21.08
CA ASN A 103 -1.91 -7.04 19.98
C ASN A 103 -2.18 -6.17 18.74
N ARG A 104 -3.12 -5.24 18.75
CA ARG A 104 -3.27 -4.28 17.66
C ARG A 104 -2.13 -3.27 17.69
N VAL A 105 -1.69 -2.87 16.51
CA VAL A 105 -0.59 -1.93 16.33
C VAL A 105 -1.09 -0.63 15.73
N PHE A 106 -0.83 0.47 16.41
CA PHE A 106 -1.24 1.81 16.00
C PHE A 106 -0.05 2.78 15.96
N PRO A 107 -0.13 3.88 15.20
CA PRO A 107 0.84 4.96 15.36
C PRO A 107 0.75 5.54 16.78
N VAL A 108 1.88 5.92 17.35
CA VAL A 108 1.94 6.53 18.70
C VAL A 108 1.07 7.79 18.78
N SER A 109 0.95 8.52 17.68
CA SER A 109 0.10 9.72 17.57
C SER A 109 -1.41 9.45 17.57
N ASP A 110 -1.84 8.19 17.48
CA ASP A 110 -3.25 7.82 17.28
C ASP A 110 -3.91 8.49 16.07
N SER A 111 -3.12 8.80 15.03
CA SER A 111 -3.59 9.47 13.81
C SER A 111 -3.31 8.65 12.56
N SER A 112 -4.36 8.27 11.85
CA SER A 112 -4.23 7.64 10.53
C SER A 112 -3.55 8.53 9.50
N LEU A 113 -3.55 9.86 9.73
CA LEU A 113 -2.91 10.82 8.83
C LEU A 113 -1.39 10.65 8.80
N ASP A 114 -0.79 10.20 9.90
CA ASP A 114 0.65 9.98 9.96
C ASP A 114 1.06 8.75 9.14
N VAL A 115 0.23 7.69 9.18
CA VAL A 115 0.40 6.51 8.31
C VAL A 115 0.29 6.92 6.84
N ILE A 116 -0.73 7.70 6.48
CA ILE A 116 -0.94 8.23 5.12
C ILE A 116 0.25 9.09 4.69
N SER A 117 0.71 9.97 5.57
CA SER A 117 1.84 10.87 5.30
C SER A 117 3.14 10.10 5.09
N CYS A 118 3.38 9.08 5.92
CA CYS A 118 4.54 8.20 5.79
C CYS A 118 4.55 7.50 4.41
N LEU A 119 3.47 6.83 4.04
CA LEU A 119 3.34 6.16 2.74
C LEU A 119 3.53 7.13 1.56
N LYS A 120 2.84 8.26 1.61
CA LYS A 120 2.88 9.28 0.56
C LYS A 120 4.27 9.90 0.41
N LYS A 121 4.91 10.27 1.52
CA LYS A 121 6.26 10.84 1.53
C LYS A 121 7.26 9.87 0.90
N ASN A 122 7.21 8.59 1.27
CA ASN A 122 8.12 7.59 0.72
C ASN A 122 7.92 7.42 -0.79
N ALA A 123 6.68 7.35 -1.29
CA ALA A 123 6.41 7.26 -2.71
C ALA A 123 6.97 8.48 -3.48
N ILE A 124 6.71 9.69 -3.00
CA ILE A 124 7.19 10.92 -3.63
C ILE A 124 8.72 10.99 -3.62
N THR A 125 9.36 10.68 -2.50
CA THR A 125 10.83 10.69 -2.38
C THR A 125 11.51 9.69 -3.33
N LYS A 126 10.82 8.60 -3.67
CA LYS A 126 11.28 7.60 -4.65
C LYS A 126 10.93 7.95 -6.11
N GLY A 127 10.35 9.11 -6.36
CA GLY A 127 10.01 9.56 -7.71
C GLY A 127 8.74 8.90 -8.29
N VAL A 128 7.88 8.33 -7.45
CA VAL A 128 6.61 7.76 -7.89
C VAL A 128 5.65 8.90 -8.28
N GLU A 129 5.13 8.86 -9.49
CA GLU A 129 4.08 9.78 -9.93
C GLU A 129 2.73 9.36 -9.35
N ILE A 130 1.92 10.34 -8.95
CA ILE A 130 0.60 10.08 -8.35
C ILE A 130 -0.43 10.94 -9.08
N SER A 131 -1.42 10.29 -9.69
CA SER A 131 -2.51 10.95 -10.41
C SER A 131 -3.86 10.55 -9.84
N THR A 132 -4.61 11.55 -9.36
CA THR A 132 -5.97 11.39 -8.83
C THR A 132 -7.02 11.81 -9.88
N LYS A 133 -8.26 11.36 -9.68
CA LYS A 133 -9.38 11.58 -10.63
C LYS A 133 -9.16 10.89 -11.99
N PHE A 134 -8.30 9.89 -12.05
CA PHE A 134 -8.08 9.05 -13.22
C PHE A 134 -8.66 7.66 -12.97
N PHE A 135 -9.87 7.43 -13.45
CA PHE A 135 -10.51 6.13 -13.33
C PHE A 135 -10.03 5.21 -14.46
N VAL A 136 -9.38 4.11 -14.10
CA VAL A 136 -8.99 3.08 -15.06
C VAL A 136 -10.24 2.31 -15.48
N LYS A 137 -10.59 2.40 -16.76
CA LYS A 137 -11.76 1.73 -17.32
C LYS A 137 -11.42 0.34 -17.80
N GLU A 138 -10.26 0.21 -18.43
CA GLU A 138 -9.86 -1.03 -19.06
C GLU A 138 -8.35 -1.15 -19.13
N VAL A 139 -7.84 -2.39 -19.09
CA VAL A 139 -6.42 -2.73 -19.27
C VAL A 139 -6.35 -3.75 -20.37
N LEU A 140 -5.69 -3.42 -21.47
CA LEU A 140 -5.53 -4.27 -22.64
C LEU A 140 -4.07 -4.70 -22.77
N LYS A 141 -3.84 -6.01 -22.91
CA LYS A 141 -2.52 -6.54 -23.26
C LYS A 141 -2.34 -6.44 -24.76
N THR A 142 -1.24 -5.83 -25.20
CA THR A 142 -0.88 -5.69 -26.61
C THR A 142 -0.04 -6.86 -27.09
N SER A 143 0.12 -6.99 -28.40
CA SER A 143 0.88 -8.11 -29.02
C SER A 143 2.37 -8.10 -28.69
N ASP A 144 2.92 -6.94 -28.34
CA ASP A 144 4.33 -6.73 -27.92
C ASP A 144 4.57 -6.90 -26.41
N ASN A 145 3.61 -7.54 -25.70
CA ASN A 145 3.62 -7.73 -24.25
C ASN A 145 3.59 -6.46 -23.39
N LEU A 146 3.20 -5.34 -23.95
CA LEU A 146 2.90 -4.13 -23.20
C LEU A 146 1.43 -4.12 -22.75
N PHE A 147 1.09 -3.11 -21.95
CA PHE A 147 -0.28 -2.87 -21.52
C PHE A 147 -0.72 -1.46 -21.92
N THR A 148 -1.88 -1.37 -22.56
CA THR A 148 -2.58 -0.10 -22.80
C THR A 148 -3.60 0.08 -21.69
N ILE A 149 -3.54 1.24 -21.01
CA ILE A 149 -4.44 1.59 -19.93
C ILE A 149 -5.42 2.67 -20.43
N LEU A 150 -6.69 2.31 -20.51
CA LEU A 150 -7.76 3.26 -20.84
C LEU A 150 -8.27 3.93 -19.57
N ILE A 151 -8.16 5.25 -19.52
CA ILE A 151 -8.56 6.05 -18.37
C ILE A 151 -9.68 7.02 -18.73
N VAL A 152 -10.55 7.28 -17.75
CA VAL A 152 -11.55 8.35 -17.81
C VAL A 152 -11.18 9.36 -16.72
N LYS A 153 -10.93 10.61 -17.14
CA LYS A 153 -10.69 11.70 -16.21
C LYS A 153 -12.03 12.22 -15.69
N LYS A 154 -12.25 12.12 -14.38
CA LYS A 154 -13.45 12.69 -13.75
C LYS A 154 -13.22 14.17 -13.45
N PHE A 155 -13.90 15.02 -14.19
CA PHE A 155 -13.99 16.45 -13.90
C PHE A 155 -15.15 16.66 -12.91
N ARG A 156 -14.87 16.78 -11.63
CA ARG A 156 -15.76 17.38 -10.61
C ARG A 156 -14.90 18.04 -9.54
#